data_eba4149cac68ae7c745fee037cd8f0f2
#
_entry.id   eba4149cac68ae7c745fee037cd8f0f2
#
_cell.length_a   1.000
_cell.length_b   1.000
_cell.length_c   1.000
_cell.angle_alpha   90.00
_cell.angle_beta   90.00
_cell.angle_gamma   90.00
#
_symmetry.space_group_name_H-M   'P 1'
#
loop_
_entity.id
_entity.type
_entity.pdbx_description
1 polymer ?
#
loop_
_entity_poly.entity_id
_entity_poly.type
_entity_poly.pdbx_seq_one_letter_code
_entity_poly.pdbx_strand_id
1 'polypeptide(L)'
;MKQRFTSKQTSINGTKAPAVYSMKRAVNVMTGKTVVDIGGGRFDTAAEAARVYGAAVSIYDPFNRTPEHNAAVLAGSYDVAVISNVLNVIDSEAARGDVVRLAATKAAVLLIAVYEGDGSGTGRQTAADSWQENRRTADYMDEIAAALPGWNVARFGRLIQATQKR
;
A
#
# COMPACT_ATOMS: atom_id res chain seq x y z
N MET A 1 0.76 12.83 12.30
CA MET A 1 0.18 12.38 13.60
C MET A 1 0.38 10.86 13.67
N LYS A 2 0.78 10.28 14.81
CA LYS A 2 0.96 8.82 14.89
C LYS A 2 -0.41 8.12 14.81
N GLN A 3 -0.50 7.03 14.02
CA GLN A 3 -1.67 6.15 14.05
C GLN A 3 -1.85 5.57 15.47
N ARG A 4 -3.09 5.35 15.86
CA ARG A 4 -3.45 4.84 17.19
C ARG A 4 -3.29 3.31 17.28
N PHE A 5 -3.57 2.60 16.19
CA PHE A 5 -3.49 1.15 16.08
C PHE A 5 -2.34 0.76 15.14
N THR A 6 -1.47 -0.16 15.55
CA THR A 6 -0.40 -0.64 14.68
C THR A 6 -0.92 -1.62 13.63
N SER A 7 -2.04 -2.27 13.92
CA SER A 7 -2.65 -3.34 13.11
C SER A 7 -1.64 -4.44 12.70
N LYS A 8 -0.57 -4.60 13.49
CA LYS A 8 0.55 -5.50 13.22
C LYS A 8 0.10 -6.94 12.94
N GLN A 9 -0.94 -7.39 13.65
CA GLN A 9 -1.41 -8.77 13.52
C GLN A 9 -2.23 -9.03 12.27
N THR A 10 -2.69 -8.00 11.56
CA THR A 10 -3.47 -8.17 10.32
C THR A 10 -2.62 -8.77 9.19
N SER A 11 -1.29 -8.62 9.23
CA SER A 11 -0.35 -9.21 8.28
C SER A 11 -0.10 -10.71 8.49
N ILE A 12 -0.68 -11.33 9.51
CA ILE A 12 -0.49 -12.77 9.84
C ILE A 12 -1.11 -13.67 8.76
N ASN A 13 -2.11 -13.18 8.04
CA ASN A 13 -2.81 -13.94 6.99
C ASN A 13 -2.02 -14.05 5.67
N GLY A 14 -0.71 -13.86 5.72
CA GLY A 14 0.17 -13.73 4.57
C GLY A 14 0.50 -15.01 3.80
N THR A 15 -0.35 -16.03 3.85
CA THR A 15 -0.18 -17.24 3.00
C THR A 15 -0.54 -17.01 1.54
N LYS A 16 -1.15 -15.86 1.22
CA LYS A 16 -1.51 -15.46 -0.15
C LYS A 16 -1.02 -14.05 -0.44
N ALA A 17 -0.52 -13.84 -1.66
CA ALA A 17 -0.18 -12.50 -2.12
C ALA A 17 -1.41 -11.59 -2.12
N PRO A 18 -1.25 -10.29 -1.79
CA PRO A 18 -2.32 -9.32 -1.90
C PRO A 18 -2.90 -9.26 -3.32
N ALA A 19 -4.21 -8.98 -3.43
CA ALA A 19 -4.94 -9.00 -4.71
C ALA A 19 -4.32 -8.07 -5.78
N VAL A 20 -3.67 -6.99 -5.40
CA VAL A 20 -3.01 -6.06 -6.31
C VAL A 20 -2.00 -6.77 -7.22
N TYR A 21 -1.33 -7.81 -6.75
CA TYR A 21 -0.33 -8.58 -7.49
C TYR A 21 -0.94 -9.54 -8.54
N SER A 22 -2.26 -9.63 -8.62
CA SER A 22 -3.02 -10.38 -9.64
C SER A 22 -3.99 -9.49 -10.45
N MET A 23 -4.15 -8.22 -10.10
CA MET A 23 -4.97 -7.29 -10.87
C MET A 23 -4.29 -6.99 -12.22
N LYS A 24 -4.94 -7.31 -13.34
CA LYS A 24 -4.38 -7.19 -14.70
C LYS A 24 -3.68 -5.84 -14.96
N ARG A 25 -4.31 -4.73 -14.55
CA ARG A 25 -3.71 -3.40 -14.73
C ARG A 25 -2.43 -3.23 -13.89
N ALA A 26 -2.46 -3.63 -12.62
CA ALA A 26 -1.31 -3.51 -11.74
C ALA A 26 -0.15 -4.40 -12.23
N VAL A 27 -0.44 -5.63 -12.62
CA VAL A 27 0.55 -6.54 -13.23
C VAL A 27 1.21 -5.91 -14.45
N ASN A 28 0.42 -5.33 -15.37
CA ASN A 28 0.98 -4.67 -16.56
C ASN A 28 1.91 -3.49 -16.20
N VAL A 29 1.58 -2.73 -15.15
CA VAL A 29 2.42 -1.61 -14.68
C VAL A 29 3.71 -2.10 -14.03
N MET A 30 3.66 -3.21 -13.28
CA MET A 30 4.79 -3.76 -12.54
C MET A 30 5.70 -4.68 -13.38
N THR A 31 5.24 -5.20 -14.52
CA THR A 31 5.99 -6.19 -15.32
C THR A 31 7.40 -5.69 -15.65
N GLY A 32 8.41 -6.47 -15.29
CA GLY A 32 9.83 -6.17 -15.52
C GLY A 32 10.38 -4.99 -14.72
N LYS A 33 9.70 -4.54 -13.65
CA LYS A 33 10.02 -3.35 -12.87
C LYS A 33 10.57 -3.68 -11.49
N THR A 34 11.29 -2.70 -10.92
CA THR A 34 11.58 -2.67 -9.50
C THR A 34 10.40 -2.07 -8.74
N VAL A 35 9.96 -2.75 -7.68
CA VAL A 35 8.76 -2.40 -6.93
C VAL A 35 9.10 -2.32 -5.44
N VAL A 36 8.60 -1.30 -4.76
CA VAL A 36 8.56 -1.28 -3.29
C VAL A 36 7.13 -1.47 -2.80
N ASP A 37 6.92 -2.42 -1.91
CA ASP A 37 5.63 -2.64 -1.22
C ASP A 37 5.70 -1.98 0.17
N ILE A 38 4.93 -0.90 0.34
CA ILE A 38 4.89 -0.12 1.58
C ILE A 38 3.80 -0.68 2.50
N GLY A 39 4.23 -1.28 3.61
CA GLY A 39 3.36 -1.99 4.55
C GLY A 39 3.07 -3.42 4.11
N GLY A 40 3.99 -4.04 3.37
CA GLY A 40 3.81 -5.38 2.79
C GLY A 40 3.87 -6.56 3.78
N GLY A 41 3.99 -6.29 5.09
CA GLY A 41 3.93 -7.31 6.14
C GLY A 41 5.21 -8.11 6.31
N ARG A 42 5.07 -9.26 7.02
CA ARG A 42 6.23 -10.10 7.39
C ARG A 42 6.65 -11.12 6.32
N PHE A 43 5.79 -11.45 5.37
CA PHE A 43 6.01 -12.53 4.40
C PHE A 43 6.41 -12.00 3.04
N ASP A 44 7.09 -12.82 2.25
CA ASP A 44 7.57 -12.46 0.91
C ASP A 44 6.59 -12.87 -0.22
N THR A 45 5.33 -13.18 0.13
CA THR A 45 4.31 -13.65 -0.80
C THR A 45 4.07 -12.68 -1.97
N ALA A 46 4.19 -11.38 -1.75
CA ALA A 46 4.13 -10.34 -2.78
C ALA A 46 5.30 -10.49 -3.78
N ALA A 47 6.52 -10.66 -3.26
CA ALA A 47 7.71 -10.84 -4.08
C ALA A 47 7.67 -12.15 -4.88
N GLU A 48 7.20 -13.22 -4.24
CA GLU A 48 7.02 -14.52 -4.90
C GLU A 48 6.01 -14.45 -6.05
N ALA A 49 4.84 -13.84 -5.81
CA ALA A 49 3.81 -13.67 -6.84
C ALA A 49 4.30 -12.82 -8.02
N ALA A 50 5.08 -11.78 -7.75
CA ALA A 50 5.54 -10.85 -8.77
C ALA A 50 6.62 -11.43 -9.69
N ARG A 51 7.34 -12.47 -9.27
CA ARG A 51 8.39 -13.12 -10.07
C ARG A 51 7.88 -13.67 -11.40
N VAL A 52 6.62 -14.12 -11.46
CA VAL A 52 6.05 -14.73 -12.68
C VAL A 52 5.94 -13.73 -13.84
N TYR A 53 5.95 -12.44 -13.57
CA TYR A 53 5.97 -11.38 -14.59
C TYR A 53 7.23 -10.50 -14.51
N GLY A 54 8.28 -11.01 -13.88
CA GLY A 54 9.62 -10.41 -13.87
C GLY A 54 9.76 -9.17 -13.01
N ALA A 55 8.81 -8.88 -12.08
CA ALA A 55 8.96 -7.77 -11.15
C ALA A 55 9.83 -8.16 -9.95
N ALA A 56 10.70 -7.24 -9.53
CA ALA A 56 11.53 -7.37 -8.34
C ALA A 56 10.94 -6.54 -7.21
N VAL A 57 10.34 -7.20 -6.20
CA VAL A 57 9.66 -6.53 -5.09
C VAL A 57 10.53 -6.50 -3.85
N SER A 58 10.73 -5.30 -3.29
CA SER A 58 11.30 -5.05 -1.95
C SER A 58 10.18 -4.68 -1.00
N ILE A 59 10.14 -5.25 0.20
CA ILE A 59 9.05 -5.03 1.16
C ILE A 59 9.54 -4.15 2.30
N TYR A 60 8.86 -3.03 2.51
CA TYR A 60 8.99 -2.19 3.70
C TYR A 60 7.81 -2.43 4.64
N ASP A 61 8.07 -2.66 5.92
CA ASP A 61 7.02 -2.72 6.95
C ASP A 61 7.59 -2.32 8.32
N PRO A 62 7.14 -1.19 8.90
CA PRO A 62 7.73 -0.67 10.14
C PRO A 62 7.46 -1.53 11.37
N PHE A 63 6.49 -2.44 11.30
CA PHE A 63 6.07 -3.28 12.43
C PHE A 63 6.49 -4.76 12.30
N ASN A 64 6.76 -5.22 11.07
CA ASN A 64 6.96 -6.64 10.77
C ASN A 64 8.34 -6.96 10.17
N ARG A 65 9.16 -5.95 9.86
CA ARG A 65 10.54 -6.10 9.34
C ARG A 65 11.52 -5.44 10.30
N THR A 66 12.80 -5.89 10.27
CA THR A 66 13.81 -5.29 11.13
C THR A 66 14.15 -3.86 10.72
N PRO A 67 14.65 -3.01 11.64
CA PRO A 67 15.07 -1.65 11.30
C PRO A 67 16.13 -1.60 10.18
N GLU A 68 17.07 -2.53 10.18
CA GLU A 68 18.15 -2.62 9.19
C GLU A 68 17.59 -2.95 7.80
N HIS A 69 16.68 -3.93 7.71
CA HIS A 69 15.98 -4.28 6.48
C HIS A 69 15.21 -3.06 5.95
N ASN A 70 14.42 -2.43 6.80
CA ASN A 70 13.62 -1.26 6.43
C ASN A 70 14.49 -0.08 5.97
N ALA A 71 15.62 0.17 6.63
CA ALA A 71 16.57 1.21 6.25
C ALA A 71 17.15 0.94 4.85
N ALA A 72 17.54 -0.30 4.56
CA ALA A 72 18.06 -0.70 3.25
C ALA A 72 17.00 -0.50 2.14
N VAL A 73 15.74 -0.90 2.38
CA VAL A 73 14.64 -0.69 1.42
C VAL A 73 14.38 0.81 1.21
N LEU A 74 14.33 1.60 2.28
CA LEU A 74 14.08 3.03 2.19
C LEU A 74 15.23 3.84 1.59
N ALA A 75 16.44 3.32 1.54
CA ALA A 75 17.57 3.92 0.83
C ALA A 75 17.43 3.80 -0.69
N GLY A 76 16.62 2.86 -1.19
CA GLY A 76 16.39 2.62 -2.61
C GLY A 76 15.44 3.60 -3.27
N SER A 77 15.46 3.57 -4.63
CA SER A 77 14.46 4.17 -5.51
C SER A 77 13.92 3.08 -6.42
N TYR A 78 12.65 3.16 -6.78
CA TYR A 78 11.92 2.10 -7.48
C TYR A 78 11.13 2.66 -8.66
N ASP A 79 10.77 1.80 -9.60
CA ASP A 79 9.90 2.19 -10.72
C ASP A 79 8.44 2.37 -10.25
N VAL A 80 8.01 1.53 -9.29
CA VAL A 80 6.62 1.50 -8.80
C VAL A 80 6.62 1.34 -7.27
N ALA A 81 5.74 2.06 -6.59
CA ALA A 81 5.39 1.79 -5.20
C ALA A 81 3.98 1.19 -5.10
N VAL A 82 3.83 0.16 -4.28
CA VAL A 82 2.55 -0.48 -3.97
C VAL A 82 2.16 -0.17 -2.53
N ILE A 83 0.88 0.15 -2.31
CA ILE A 83 0.27 0.26 -0.98
C ILE A 83 -0.97 -0.64 -1.02
N SER A 84 -0.87 -1.82 -0.42
CA SER A 84 -1.95 -2.82 -0.50
C SER A 84 -2.44 -3.21 0.88
N ASN A 85 -3.73 -2.96 1.14
CA ASN A 85 -4.40 -3.25 2.41
C ASN A 85 -3.75 -2.56 3.63
N VAL A 86 -3.17 -1.38 3.43
CA VAL A 86 -2.53 -0.57 4.47
C VAL A 86 -3.41 0.60 4.90
N LEU A 87 -3.95 1.37 3.96
CA LEU A 87 -4.73 2.56 4.31
C LEU A 87 -6.01 2.22 5.08
N ASN A 88 -6.60 1.06 4.81
CA ASN A 88 -7.80 0.59 5.50
C ASN A 88 -7.58 0.15 6.96
N VAL A 89 -6.34 -0.03 7.39
CA VAL A 89 -6.01 -0.42 8.78
C VAL A 89 -5.40 0.73 9.60
N ILE A 90 -5.41 1.95 9.06
CA ILE A 90 -4.94 3.17 9.71
C ILE A 90 -6.14 4.07 10.00
N ASP A 91 -6.37 4.38 11.27
CA ASP A 91 -7.50 5.15 11.79
C ASP A 91 -7.39 6.67 11.57
N SER A 92 -6.20 7.17 11.24
CA SER A 92 -5.90 8.59 11.07
C SER A 92 -5.67 8.95 9.61
N GLU A 93 -6.47 9.88 9.06
CA GLU A 93 -6.28 10.40 7.70
C GLU A 93 -4.88 11.00 7.51
N ALA A 94 -4.39 11.76 8.50
CA ALA A 94 -3.04 12.32 8.45
C ALA A 94 -1.96 11.24 8.35
N ALA A 95 -2.10 10.14 9.11
CA ALA A 95 -1.17 9.02 9.06
C ALA A 95 -1.26 8.25 7.74
N ARG A 96 -2.47 8.10 7.15
CA ARG A 96 -2.64 7.54 5.80
C ARG A 96 -1.95 8.41 4.75
N GLY A 97 -2.10 9.73 4.85
CA GLY A 97 -1.40 10.69 3.99
C GLY A 97 0.13 10.59 4.11
N ASP A 98 0.66 10.34 5.32
CA ASP A 98 2.11 10.15 5.53
C ASP A 98 2.61 8.89 4.80
N VAL A 99 1.84 7.79 4.82
CA VAL A 99 2.17 6.56 4.06
C VAL A 99 2.20 6.82 2.56
N VAL A 100 1.19 7.54 2.04
CA VAL A 100 1.11 7.89 0.61
C VAL A 100 2.29 8.78 0.20
N ARG A 101 2.63 9.79 1.01
CA ARG A 101 3.79 10.66 0.77
C ARG A 101 5.11 9.89 0.82
N LEU A 102 5.27 8.97 1.78
CA LEU A 102 6.45 8.09 1.83
C LEU A 102 6.59 7.31 0.53
N ALA A 103 5.54 6.66 0.05
CA ALA A 103 5.56 5.94 -1.22
C ALA A 103 5.97 6.83 -2.40
N ALA A 104 5.46 8.06 -2.44
CA ALA A 104 5.77 9.05 -3.48
C ALA A 104 7.24 9.52 -3.46
N THR A 105 7.95 9.42 -2.34
CA THR A 105 9.41 9.66 -2.30
C THR A 105 10.21 8.51 -2.91
N LYS A 106 9.60 7.34 -3.12
CA LYS A 106 10.29 6.12 -3.57
C LYS A 106 10.06 5.80 -5.03
N ALA A 107 8.93 6.23 -5.61
CA ALA A 107 8.59 5.95 -7.00
C ALA A 107 7.69 7.05 -7.59
N ALA A 108 7.78 7.25 -8.91
CA ALA A 108 6.91 8.18 -9.65
C ALA A 108 5.55 7.58 -10.04
N VAL A 109 5.33 6.29 -9.77
CA VAL A 109 4.07 5.57 -10.01
C VAL A 109 3.68 4.84 -8.74
N LEU A 110 2.47 5.10 -8.23
CA LEU A 110 1.89 4.41 -7.08
C LEU A 110 0.70 3.58 -7.52
N LEU A 111 0.60 2.37 -6.98
CA LEU A 111 -0.55 1.47 -7.10
C LEU A 111 -1.11 1.24 -5.70
N ILE A 112 -2.35 1.63 -5.47
CA ILE A 112 -2.99 1.59 -4.15
C ILE A 112 -4.24 0.74 -4.24
N ALA A 113 -4.34 -0.28 -3.39
CA ALA A 113 -5.51 -1.12 -3.23
C ALA A 113 -5.86 -1.26 -1.75
N VAL A 114 -7.14 -1.29 -1.43
CA VAL A 114 -7.64 -1.40 -0.05
C VAL A 114 -8.64 -2.55 0.07
N TYR A 115 -8.67 -3.16 1.24
CA TYR A 115 -9.78 -4.01 1.62
C TYR A 115 -10.93 -3.12 2.11
N GLU A 116 -12.07 -3.20 1.44
CA GLU A 116 -13.21 -2.29 1.66
C GLU A 116 -14.06 -2.66 2.91
N GLY A 117 -13.75 -3.79 3.56
CA GLY A 117 -14.54 -4.29 4.67
C GLY A 117 -15.99 -4.57 4.27
N ASP A 118 -16.92 -4.06 5.07
CA ASP A 118 -18.38 -4.12 4.77
C ASP A 118 -18.86 -2.96 3.89
N GLY A 119 -17.97 -2.02 3.53
CA GLY A 119 -18.28 -0.86 2.70
C GLY A 119 -19.21 0.16 3.34
N SER A 120 -19.41 0.11 4.66
CA SER A 120 -20.32 1.02 5.41
C SER A 120 -19.82 2.46 5.48
N GLY A 121 -18.53 2.70 5.23
CA GLY A 121 -17.90 3.99 5.43
C GLY A 121 -17.56 4.29 6.89
N THR A 122 -17.85 3.37 7.81
CA THR A 122 -17.63 3.56 9.24
C THR A 122 -16.46 2.72 9.71
N GLY A 123 -15.35 3.38 10.10
CA GLY A 123 -14.21 2.73 10.69
C GLY A 123 -14.51 2.17 12.08
N ARG A 124 -13.91 1.03 12.43
CA ARG A 124 -14.06 0.41 13.74
C ARG A 124 -12.80 -0.31 14.19
N GLN A 125 -12.62 -0.37 15.49
CA GLN A 125 -11.65 -1.24 16.11
C GLN A 125 -12.09 -2.70 15.98
N THR A 126 -11.23 -3.57 15.46
CA THR A 126 -11.54 -4.99 15.22
C THR A 126 -10.86 -5.93 16.24
N ALA A 127 -9.79 -5.46 16.89
CA ALA A 127 -9.10 -6.13 17.98
C ALA A 127 -8.36 -5.09 18.83
N ALA A 128 -7.67 -5.50 19.90
CA ALA A 128 -6.99 -4.60 20.85
C ALA A 128 -6.07 -3.58 20.16
N ASP A 129 -5.37 -3.98 19.09
CA ASP A 129 -4.45 -3.13 18.32
C ASP A 129 -4.73 -3.20 16.82
N SER A 130 -6.00 -3.33 16.43
CA SER A 130 -6.38 -3.47 15.03
C SER A 130 -7.58 -2.59 14.69
N TRP A 131 -7.51 -1.93 13.55
CA TRP A 131 -8.51 -1.06 12.98
C TRP A 131 -8.95 -1.54 11.60
N GLN A 132 -10.19 -1.29 11.22
CA GLN A 132 -10.70 -1.47 9.86
C GLN A 132 -11.55 -0.27 9.45
N GLU A 133 -11.20 0.39 8.37
CA GLU A 133 -11.81 1.63 7.90
C GLU A 133 -13.13 1.41 7.16
N ASN A 134 -13.43 0.24 6.67
CA ASN A 134 -14.69 -0.12 5.99
C ASN A 134 -15.16 0.85 4.89
N ARG A 135 -14.24 1.55 4.24
CA ARG A 135 -14.50 2.50 3.16
C ARG A 135 -14.30 1.83 1.80
N ARG A 136 -15.07 2.24 0.82
CA ARG A 136 -14.87 1.83 -0.57
C ARG A 136 -13.58 2.46 -1.11
N THR A 137 -12.96 1.81 -2.10
CA THR A 137 -11.77 2.34 -2.76
C THR A 137 -11.96 3.77 -3.29
N ALA A 138 -13.16 4.08 -3.79
CA ALA A 138 -13.49 5.42 -4.28
C ALA A 138 -13.38 6.52 -3.20
N ASP A 139 -13.66 6.19 -1.95
CA ASP A 139 -13.72 7.15 -0.83
C ASP A 139 -12.33 7.61 -0.38
N TYR A 140 -11.25 6.98 -0.87
CA TYR A 140 -9.86 7.39 -0.63
C TYR A 140 -9.31 8.36 -1.68
N MET A 141 -10.04 8.63 -2.77
CA MET A 141 -9.52 9.40 -3.91
C MET A 141 -9.11 10.81 -3.52
N ASP A 142 -9.98 11.54 -2.82
CA ASP A 142 -9.72 12.94 -2.44
C ASP A 142 -8.57 13.04 -1.44
N GLU A 143 -8.51 12.11 -0.48
CA GLU A 143 -7.45 12.01 0.52
C GLU A 143 -6.09 11.74 -0.13
N ILE A 144 -6.03 10.82 -1.10
CA ILE A 144 -4.81 10.51 -1.84
C ILE A 144 -4.40 11.70 -2.72
N ALA A 145 -5.36 12.34 -3.41
CA ALA A 145 -5.08 13.52 -4.23
C ALA A 145 -4.55 14.69 -3.39
N ALA A 146 -5.11 14.90 -2.19
CA ALA A 146 -4.63 15.92 -1.26
C ALA A 146 -3.22 15.62 -0.73
N ALA A 147 -2.87 14.34 -0.54
CA ALA A 147 -1.53 13.93 -0.14
C ALA A 147 -0.48 14.06 -1.26
N LEU A 148 -0.91 14.13 -2.52
CA LEU A 148 -0.07 14.11 -3.73
C LEU A 148 -0.31 15.35 -4.62
N PRO A 149 -0.06 16.56 -4.16
CA PRO A 149 -0.23 17.75 -4.99
C PRO A 149 0.64 17.65 -6.25
N GLY A 150 0.04 17.94 -7.42
CA GLY A 150 0.72 17.87 -8.70
C GLY A 150 0.80 16.45 -9.33
N TRP A 151 0.19 15.44 -8.71
CA TRP A 151 0.09 14.12 -9.31
C TRP A 151 -1.25 13.95 -10.07
N ASN A 152 -1.25 13.01 -11.01
CA ASN A 152 -2.48 12.54 -11.63
C ASN A 152 -2.96 11.29 -10.89
N VAL A 153 -4.13 11.38 -10.25
CA VAL A 153 -4.73 10.29 -9.46
C VAL A 153 -5.98 9.79 -10.18
N ALA A 154 -6.00 8.51 -10.53
CA ALA A 154 -7.11 7.89 -11.25
C ALA A 154 -7.48 6.52 -10.65
N ARG A 155 -8.77 6.18 -10.66
CA ARG A 155 -9.28 4.91 -10.15
C ARG A 155 -9.69 3.97 -11.29
N PHE A 156 -9.32 2.71 -11.16
CA PHE A 156 -9.64 1.61 -12.09
C PHE A 156 -10.23 0.45 -11.30
N GLY A 157 -11.54 0.46 -11.10
CA GLY A 157 -12.21 -0.50 -10.23
C GLY A 157 -11.77 -0.34 -8.77
N ARG A 158 -11.14 -1.38 -8.21
CA ARG A 158 -10.57 -1.39 -6.85
C ARG A 158 -9.07 -1.04 -6.80
N LEU A 159 -8.52 -0.50 -7.87
CA LEU A 159 -7.15 -0.02 -7.94
C LEU A 159 -7.15 1.50 -8.13
N ILE A 160 -6.40 2.21 -7.30
CA ILE A 160 -6.02 3.60 -7.52
C ILE A 160 -4.60 3.62 -8.06
N GLN A 161 -4.39 4.35 -9.14
CA GLN A 161 -3.07 4.62 -9.71
C GLN A 161 -2.80 6.10 -9.60
N ALA A 162 -1.68 6.47 -8.98
CA ALA A 162 -1.19 7.83 -8.97
C ALA A 162 0.12 7.90 -9.78
N THR A 163 0.28 8.96 -10.57
CA THR A 163 1.44 9.15 -11.43
C THR A 163 1.91 10.59 -11.31
N GLN A 164 3.19 10.78 -11.04
CA GLN A 164 3.79 12.11 -10.99
C GLN A 164 3.68 12.79 -12.35
N LYS A 165 3.20 14.02 -12.38
CA LYS A 165 3.20 14.84 -13.60
C LYS A 165 4.66 15.17 -13.96
N ARG A 166 4.99 14.96 -15.20
CA ARG A 166 6.29 15.38 -15.78
C ARG A 166 6.30 16.89 -15.97
#